data_f09947b195ce10258c273628ca08b035
#
_entry.id   f09947b195ce10258c273628ca08b035
#
_cell.length_a   1.000
_cell.length_b   1.000
_cell.length_c   1.000
_cell.angle_alpha   90.00
_cell.angle_beta   90.00
_cell.angle_gamma   90.00
#
_symmetry.space_group_name_H-M   'P 1'
#
loop_
_entity.id
_entity.type
_entity.pdbx_description
1 polymer ?
#
loop_
_entity_poly.entity_id
_entity_poly.type
_entity_poly.pdbx_seq_one_letter_code
_entity_poly.pdbx_strand_id
1 'polypeptide(L)'
;MNTQIITTEPIVVKPCIKCGAEERYASGGCKPCSRKHREANLEKILAYGEQWREANREYCRQYAQNWQEANRDQTRELARQYRKDNPEKIKQSKINWEKSNPEKHKAISVKRRQNRRAKKLGNGGKLSKGIIDGLLALQKGKCACCGASLKNGYHLDHIMPLALGGQNSDNNVQLLTPICNWKKGAKHPDDWARENGKLL
;
A
#
# COMPACT_ATOMS: atom_id res chain seq x y z
N MET A 1 64.12 -6.54 11.20
CA MET A 1 62.73 -6.01 11.16
C MET A 1 62.15 -6.20 12.55
N ASN A 2 62.10 -5.13 13.35
CA ASN A 2 61.58 -5.17 14.72
C ASN A 2 60.06 -5.02 14.70
N THR A 3 59.35 -6.12 14.94
CA THR A 3 57.89 -6.10 15.14
C THR A 3 57.65 -5.72 16.61
N GLN A 4 57.38 -4.44 16.88
CA GLN A 4 56.88 -4.02 18.18
C GLN A 4 55.48 -4.60 18.40
N ILE A 5 55.35 -5.49 19.35
CA ILE A 5 54.07 -5.98 19.86
C ILE A 5 53.47 -4.86 20.70
N ILE A 6 52.46 -4.17 20.18
CA ILE A 6 51.66 -3.20 20.94
C ILE A 6 50.82 -4.00 21.92
N THR A 7 51.23 -4.18 23.13
CA THR A 7 50.42 -4.70 24.22
C THR A 7 49.41 -3.62 24.62
N THR A 8 48.17 -3.75 24.17
CA THR A 8 47.06 -2.92 24.68
C THR A 8 46.75 -3.39 26.10
N GLU A 9 47.08 -2.60 27.08
CA GLU A 9 46.63 -2.85 28.46
C GLU A 9 45.06 -2.90 28.46
N PRO A 10 44.47 -3.79 29.24
CA PRO A 10 43.01 -3.88 29.31
C PRO A 10 42.46 -2.55 29.90
N ILE A 11 41.52 -1.94 29.19
CA ILE A 11 40.85 -0.74 29.65
C ILE A 11 40.10 -1.07 30.94
N VAL A 12 40.58 -0.64 32.08
CA VAL A 12 39.92 -0.84 33.38
C VAL A 12 38.67 0.06 33.43
N VAL A 13 37.51 -0.53 33.22
CA VAL A 13 36.24 0.20 33.30
C VAL A 13 35.89 0.39 34.79
N LYS A 14 35.94 1.61 35.29
CA LYS A 14 35.54 1.91 36.67
C LYS A 14 34.04 1.65 36.87
N PRO A 15 33.65 0.94 37.96
CA PRO A 15 32.23 0.69 38.26
C PRO A 15 31.45 2.00 38.44
N CYS A 16 30.17 1.98 38.14
CA CYS A 16 29.29 3.13 38.33
C CYS A 16 29.11 3.45 39.83
N ILE A 17 29.45 4.65 40.27
CA ILE A 17 29.28 5.09 41.67
C ILE A 17 27.82 5.06 42.18
N LYS A 18 26.81 5.06 41.25
CA LYS A 18 25.37 5.01 41.62
C LYS A 18 24.81 3.62 41.71
N CYS A 19 25.29 2.64 40.88
CA CYS A 19 24.69 1.31 40.79
C CYS A 19 25.71 0.16 40.74
N GLY A 20 27.01 0.45 40.80
CA GLY A 20 28.06 -0.55 40.77
C GLY A 20 28.31 -1.21 39.40
N ALA A 21 27.49 -0.97 38.39
CA ALA A 21 27.60 -1.61 37.09
C ALA A 21 28.82 -1.09 36.28
N GLU A 22 29.46 -2.00 35.55
CA GLU A 22 30.61 -1.68 34.67
C GLU A 22 30.21 -1.37 33.24
N GLU A 23 28.97 -1.69 32.86
CA GLU A 23 28.45 -1.44 31.50
C GLU A 23 28.35 0.06 31.21
N ARG A 24 29.12 0.53 30.21
CA ARG A 24 29.18 1.92 29.79
C ARG A 24 28.79 2.10 28.33
N TYR A 25 28.28 3.27 28.00
CA TYR A 25 28.22 3.76 26.62
C TYR A 25 29.62 4.26 26.19
N ALA A 26 29.87 4.38 24.90
CA ALA A 26 31.11 4.98 24.39
C ALA A 26 31.35 6.39 24.93
N SER A 27 30.29 7.13 25.28
CA SER A 27 30.34 8.47 25.94
C SER A 27 30.65 8.40 27.44
N GLY A 28 30.91 7.19 28.02
CA GLY A 28 31.23 7.00 29.44
C GLY A 28 30.01 6.90 30.36
N GLY A 29 28.80 7.17 29.88
CA GLY A 29 27.57 7.07 30.67
C GLY A 29 27.22 5.61 31.06
N CYS A 30 26.72 5.40 32.30
CA CYS A 30 26.29 4.08 32.77
C CYS A 30 25.01 3.63 32.10
N LYS A 31 25.02 2.46 31.42
CA LYS A 31 23.84 1.93 30.69
C LYS A 31 22.65 1.61 31.61
N PRO A 32 22.84 0.88 32.75
CA PRO A 32 21.73 0.60 33.67
C PRO A 32 21.08 1.86 34.27
N CYS A 33 21.88 2.86 34.68
CA CYS A 33 21.35 4.11 35.21
C CYS A 33 20.57 4.89 34.14
N SER A 34 21.08 4.94 32.91
CA SER A 34 20.38 5.59 31.78
C SER A 34 19.07 4.89 31.43
N ARG A 35 19.05 3.54 31.47
CA ARG A 35 17.84 2.76 31.25
C ARG A 35 16.79 3.09 32.31
N LYS A 36 17.16 3.02 33.60
CA LYS A 36 16.28 3.32 34.72
C LYS A 36 15.71 4.77 34.65
N HIS A 37 16.57 5.73 34.31
CA HIS A 37 16.14 7.12 34.08
C HIS A 37 15.14 7.24 32.93
N ARG A 38 15.39 6.54 31.81
CA ARG A 38 14.48 6.54 30.66
C ARG A 38 13.14 5.93 30.99
N GLU A 39 13.12 4.80 31.72
CA GLU A 39 11.89 4.14 32.16
C GLU A 39 11.08 5.04 33.07
N ALA A 40 11.72 5.68 34.05
CA ALA A 40 11.07 6.60 34.97
C ALA A 40 10.52 7.89 34.32
N ASN A 41 11.03 8.28 33.14
CA ASN A 41 10.62 9.48 32.44
C ASN A 41 10.01 9.20 31.06
N LEU A 42 9.59 7.96 30.81
CA LEU A 42 9.15 7.53 29.46
C LEU A 42 8.01 8.38 28.92
N GLU A 43 6.99 8.65 29.74
CA GLU A 43 5.84 9.46 29.34
C GLU A 43 6.24 10.90 28.96
N LYS A 44 7.11 11.52 29.76
CA LYS A 44 7.62 12.89 29.47
C LYS A 44 8.43 12.93 28.17
N ILE A 45 9.26 11.91 27.94
CA ILE A 45 10.08 11.80 26.72
C ILE A 45 9.18 11.61 25.50
N LEU A 46 8.15 10.78 25.60
CA LEU A 46 7.20 10.54 24.50
C LEU A 46 6.38 11.80 24.19
N ALA A 47 5.85 12.46 25.21
CA ALA A 47 5.07 13.68 25.06
C ALA A 47 5.91 14.82 24.44
N TYR A 48 7.14 15.01 24.90
CA TYR A 48 8.06 15.98 24.30
C TYR A 48 8.35 15.66 22.82
N GLY A 49 8.61 14.38 22.52
CA GLY A 49 8.86 13.92 21.15
C GLY A 49 7.66 14.11 20.23
N GLU A 50 6.44 13.96 20.73
CA GLU A 50 5.21 14.22 20.00
C GLU A 50 5.02 15.72 19.71
N GLN A 51 5.16 16.57 20.72
CA GLN A 51 5.08 18.02 20.57
C GLN A 51 6.13 18.54 19.61
N TRP A 52 7.37 18.05 19.69
CA TRP A 52 8.44 18.45 18.78
C TRP A 52 8.12 18.05 17.33
N ARG A 53 7.63 16.82 17.10
CA ARG A 53 7.24 16.35 15.76
C ARG A 53 6.07 17.16 15.19
N GLU A 54 5.12 17.54 16.02
CA GLU A 54 4.00 18.38 15.58
C GLU A 54 4.48 19.77 15.18
N ALA A 55 5.31 20.41 16.03
CA ALA A 55 5.90 21.72 15.75
C ALA A 55 6.84 21.69 14.51
N ASN A 56 7.47 20.55 14.21
CA ASN A 56 8.42 20.41 13.11
C ASN A 56 7.92 19.47 12.00
N ARG A 57 6.61 19.41 11.80
CA ARG A 57 5.95 18.45 10.89
C ARG A 57 6.48 18.52 9.46
N GLU A 58 6.64 19.74 8.93
CA GLU A 58 7.13 19.92 7.57
C GLU A 58 8.61 19.54 7.42
N TYR A 59 9.45 19.91 8.38
CA TYR A 59 10.84 19.46 8.42
C TYR A 59 10.95 17.93 8.45
N CYS A 60 10.18 17.25 9.31
CA CYS A 60 10.17 15.80 9.39
C CYS A 60 9.74 15.16 8.08
N ARG A 61 8.73 15.73 7.40
CA ARG A 61 8.23 15.28 6.10
C ARG A 61 9.30 15.41 5.02
N GLN A 62 9.93 16.55 4.93
CA GLN A 62 10.97 16.82 3.95
C GLN A 62 12.20 15.94 4.17
N TYR A 63 12.63 15.79 5.43
CA TYR A 63 13.71 14.88 5.78
C TYR A 63 13.42 13.44 5.37
N ALA A 64 12.20 12.94 5.65
CA ALA A 64 11.78 11.59 5.27
C ALA A 64 11.76 11.41 3.74
N GLN A 65 11.29 12.39 2.99
CA GLN A 65 11.30 12.36 1.52
C GLN A 65 12.73 12.30 0.97
N ASN A 66 13.60 13.20 1.40
CA ASN A 66 14.99 13.25 0.97
C ASN A 66 15.73 11.93 1.30
N TRP A 67 15.49 11.38 2.48
CA TRP A 67 16.06 10.09 2.87
C TRP A 67 15.56 8.94 1.99
N GLN A 68 14.25 8.91 1.69
CA GLN A 68 13.66 7.91 0.81
C GLN A 68 14.22 7.98 -0.60
N GLU A 69 14.41 9.18 -1.14
CA GLU A 69 15.01 9.38 -2.46
C GLU A 69 16.46 8.92 -2.48
N ALA A 70 17.27 9.36 -1.51
CA ALA A 70 18.68 8.99 -1.40
C ALA A 70 18.91 7.49 -1.20
N ASN A 71 18.00 6.80 -0.50
CA ASN A 71 18.13 5.38 -0.17
C ASN A 71 17.22 4.46 -0.99
N ARG A 72 16.65 4.97 -2.09
CA ARG A 72 15.63 4.28 -2.89
C ARG A 72 16.09 2.92 -3.42
N ASP A 73 17.29 2.86 -3.98
CA ASP A 73 17.78 1.64 -4.62
C ASP A 73 18.22 0.61 -3.58
N GLN A 74 18.87 1.05 -2.50
CA GLN A 74 19.21 0.18 -1.38
C GLN A 74 17.93 -0.42 -0.73
N THR A 75 16.92 0.39 -0.48
CA THR A 75 15.64 -0.07 0.08
C THR A 75 14.94 -1.08 -0.84
N ARG A 76 14.99 -0.87 -2.16
CA ARG A 76 14.45 -1.80 -3.15
C ARG A 76 15.19 -3.13 -3.15
N GLU A 77 16.51 -3.10 -3.05
CA GLU A 77 17.31 -4.31 -3.05
C GLU A 77 17.09 -5.11 -1.75
N LEU A 78 17.09 -4.47 -0.59
CA LEU A 78 16.74 -5.11 0.68
C LEU A 78 15.33 -5.74 0.62
N ALA A 79 14.36 -5.05 0.03
CA ALA A 79 13.01 -5.58 -0.13
C ALA A 79 12.94 -6.78 -1.10
N ARG A 80 13.79 -6.83 -2.14
CA ARG A 80 13.92 -7.99 -3.03
C ARG A 80 14.52 -9.18 -2.29
N GLN A 81 15.61 -8.93 -1.57
CA GLN A 81 16.28 -9.96 -0.79
C GLN A 81 15.35 -10.55 0.27
N TYR A 82 14.66 -9.69 1.05
CA TYR A 82 13.68 -10.13 2.04
C TYR A 82 12.59 -11.05 1.45
N ARG A 83 12.06 -10.71 0.25
CA ARG A 83 11.05 -11.56 -0.42
C ARG A 83 11.61 -12.89 -0.87
N LYS A 84 12.87 -12.91 -1.31
CA LYS A 84 13.57 -14.13 -1.72
C LYS A 84 13.82 -15.06 -0.53
N ASP A 85 14.19 -14.49 0.62
CA ASP A 85 14.53 -15.25 1.82
C ASP A 85 13.30 -15.67 2.63
N ASN A 86 12.14 -15.01 2.42
CA ASN A 86 10.93 -15.27 3.20
C ASN A 86 9.69 -15.57 2.33
N PRO A 87 9.74 -16.48 1.34
CA PRO A 87 8.64 -16.72 0.40
C PRO A 87 7.34 -17.17 1.09
N GLU A 88 7.43 -18.05 2.09
CA GLU A 88 6.25 -18.55 2.80
C GLU A 88 5.60 -17.48 3.68
N LYS A 89 6.38 -16.61 4.33
CA LYS A 89 5.83 -15.47 5.10
C LYS A 89 5.06 -14.51 4.19
N ILE A 90 5.62 -14.21 3.00
CA ILE A 90 4.97 -13.34 2.01
C ILE A 90 3.69 -13.97 1.49
N LYS A 91 3.70 -15.27 1.17
CA LYS A 91 2.53 -16.02 0.73
C LYS A 91 1.43 -16.03 1.80
N GLN A 92 1.79 -16.34 3.04
CA GLN A 92 0.85 -16.36 4.15
C GLN A 92 0.25 -14.97 4.44
N SER A 93 1.07 -13.93 4.44
CA SER A 93 0.62 -12.54 4.59
C SER A 93 -0.39 -12.15 3.50
N LYS A 94 -0.14 -12.55 2.25
CA LYS A 94 -1.05 -12.33 1.13
C LYS A 94 -2.39 -13.05 1.34
N ILE A 95 -2.36 -14.33 1.72
CA ILE A 95 -3.58 -15.12 1.99
C ILE A 95 -4.39 -14.49 3.13
N ASN A 96 -3.73 -14.08 4.21
CA ASN A 96 -4.38 -13.44 5.34
C ASN A 96 -5.03 -12.11 4.92
N TRP A 97 -4.33 -11.29 4.13
CA TRP A 97 -4.88 -10.04 3.62
C TRP A 97 -6.11 -10.27 2.72
N GLU A 98 -6.04 -11.25 1.80
CA GLU A 98 -7.16 -11.62 0.91
C GLU A 98 -8.39 -12.06 1.72
N LYS A 99 -8.20 -12.87 2.75
CA LYS A 99 -9.27 -13.31 3.67
C LYS A 99 -9.87 -12.16 4.46
N SER A 100 -9.03 -11.22 4.94
CA SER A 100 -9.49 -10.08 5.72
C SER A 100 -10.09 -8.95 4.88
N ASN A 101 -9.86 -8.95 3.55
CA ASN A 101 -10.32 -7.90 2.65
C ASN A 101 -10.96 -8.46 1.36
N PRO A 102 -12.00 -9.31 1.45
CA PRO A 102 -12.56 -10.02 0.29
C PRO A 102 -13.08 -9.07 -0.79
N GLU A 103 -13.80 -8.00 -0.42
CA GLU A 103 -14.35 -7.04 -1.40
C GLU A 103 -13.24 -6.24 -2.10
N LYS A 104 -12.22 -5.80 -1.36
CA LYS A 104 -11.06 -5.12 -1.97
C LYS A 104 -10.28 -6.05 -2.91
N HIS A 105 -10.10 -7.32 -2.51
CA HIS A 105 -9.45 -8.32 -3.36
C HIS A 105 -10.24 -8.57 -4.64
N LYS A 106 -11.57 -8.71 -4.54
CA LYS A 106 -12.49 -8.84 -5.68
C LYS A 106 -12.35 -7.65 -6.64
N ALA A 107 -12.43 -6.42 -6.14
CA ALA A 107 -12.28 -5.20 -6.94
C ALA A 107 -10.94 -5.14 -7.69
N ILE A 108 -9.83 -5.45 -6.99
CA ILE A 108 -8.49 -5.52 -7.60
C ILE A 108 -8.43 -6.58 -8.70
N SER A 109 -9.02 -7.76 -8.47
CA SER A 109 -9.01 -8.88 -9.41
C SER A 109 -9.83 -8.57 -10.65
N VAL A 110 -11.01 -7.96 -10.50
CA VAL A 110 -11.83 -7.49 -11.62
C VAL A 110 -11.09 -6.49 -12.48
N LYS A 111 -10.49 -5.45 -11.87
CA LYS A 111 -9.68 -4.44 -12.58
C LYS A 111 -8.51 -5.08 -13.34
N ARG A 112 -7.76 -5.99 -12.71
CA ARG A 112 -6.64 -6.69 -13.35
C ARG A 112 -7.08 -7.49 -14.57
N ARG A 113 -8.24 -8.15 -14.50
CA ARG A 113 -8.82 -8.91 -15.61
C ARG A 113 -9.14 -8.00 -16.78
N GLN A 114 -9.78 -6.86 -16.56
CA GLN A 114 -10.10 -5.90 -17.61
C GLN A 114 -8.85 -5.30 -18.25
N ASN A 115 -7.89 -4.86 -17.47
CA ASN A 115 -6.61 -4.35 -17.99
C ASN A 115 -5.87 -5.39 -18.84
N ARG A 116 -5.87 -6.67 -18.42
CA ARG A 116 -5.25 -7.76 -19.20
C ARG A 116 -6.00 -8.02 -20.51
N ARG A 117 -7.34 -7.98 -20.48
CA ARG A 117 -8.18 -8.14 -21.68
C ARG A 117 -7.93 -7.01 -22.67
N ALA A 118 -7.96 -5.78 -22.22
CA ALA A 118 -7.69 -4.61 -23.05
C ALA A 118 -6.30 -4.68 -23.70
N LYS A 119 -5.27 -5.04 -22.94
CA LYS A 119 -3.92 -5.23 -23.47
C LYS A 119 -3.86 -6.29 -24.58
N LYS A 120 -4.59 -7.41 -24.43
CA LYS A 120 -4.65 -8.46 -25.47
C LYS A 120 -5.35 -8.01 -26.75
N LEU A 121 -6.32 -7.10 -26.65
CA LEU A 121 -7.08 -6.58 -27.78
C LEU A 121 -6.43 -5.32 -28.40
N GLY A 122 -5.31 -4.84 -27.88
CA GLY A 122 -4.66 -3.65 -28.37
C GLY A 122 -5.35 -2.31 -28.02
N ASN A 123 -6.40 -2.33 -27.16
CA ASN A 123 -7.23 -1.16 -26.87
C ASN A 123 -6.54 -0.11 -25.97
N GLY A 124 -5.29 -0.34 -25.55
CA GLY A 124 -4.54 0.60 -24.70
C GLY A 124 -5.17 0.88 -23.35
N GLY A 125 -4.58 1.85 -22.63
CA GLY A 125 -5.08 2.36 -21.37
C GLY A 125 -4.96 1.44 -20.16
N LYS A 126 -5.27 1.98 -18.99
CA LYS A 126 -5.23 1.27 -17.71
C LYS A 126 -6.17 1.93 -16.72
N LEU A 127 -7.10 1.17 -16.19
CA LEU A 127 -8.04 1.65 -15.17
C LEU A 127 -7.33 2.08 -13.89
N SER A 128 -7.76 3.19 -13.31
CA SER A 128 -7.19 3.78 -12.10
C SER A 128 -7.38 2.89 -10.86
N LYS A 129 -6.54 3.15 -9.86
CA LYS A 129 -6.73 2.55 -8.53
C LYS A 129 -8.02 3.11 -7.92
N GLY A 130 -8.87 2.24 -7.39
CA GLY A 130 -10.14 2.67 -6.77
C GLY A 130 -11.28 2.94 -7.75
N ILE A 131 -11.14 2.67 -9.05
CA ILE A 131 -12.21 2.91 -10.04
C ILE A 131 -13.55 2.28 -9.65
N ILE A 132 -13.53 1.09 -9.06
CA ILE A 132 -14.77 0.41 -8.65
C ILE A 132 -15.46 1.16 -7.51
N ASP A 133 -14.69 1.62 -6.52
CA ASP A 133 -15.23 2.39 -5.39
C ASP A 133 -15.80 3.74 -5.89
N GLY A 134 -15.09 4.39 -6.82
CA GLY A 134 -15.56 5.60 -7.48
C GLY A 134 -16.86 5.39 -8.24
N LEU A 135 -16.98 4.32 -9.01
CA LEU A 135 -18.20 3.97 -9.75
C LEU A 135 -19.34 3.59 -8.81
N LEU A 136 -19.08 2.86 -7.72
CA LEU A 136 -20.10 2.56 -6.71
C LEU A 136 -20.67 3.83 -6.08
N ALA A 137 -19.82 4.81 -5.78
CA ALA A 137 -20.24 6.11 -5.27
C ALA A 137 -21.04 6.90 -6.31
N LEU A 138 -20.52 7.03 -7.54
CA LEU A 138 -21.16 7.73 -8.64
C LEU A 138 -22.54 7.14 -8.99
N GLN A 139 -22.65 5.83 -9.07
CA GLN A 139 -23.88 5.10 -9.37
C GLN A 139 -24.77 4.87 -8.14
N LYS A 140 -24.38 5.40 -6.95
CA LYS A 140 -25.12 5.23 -5.68
C LYS A 140 -25.42 3.75 -5.37
N GLY A 141 -24.44 2.86 -5.66
CA GLY A 141 -24.57 1.43 -5.49
C GLY A 141 -25.63 0.74 -6.37
N LYS A 142 -26.03 1.38 -7.49
CA LYS A 142 -27.06 0.89 -8.40
C LYS A 142 -26.49 0.54 -9.78
N CYS A 143 -27.12 -0.43 -10.45
CA CYS A 143 -26.79 -0.78 -11.83
C CYS A 143 -27.05 0.39 -12.77
N ALA A 144 -26.07 0.71 -13.62
CA ALA A 144 -26.20 1.81 -14.60
C ALA A 144 -27.33 1.56 -15.63
N CYS A 145 -27.70 0.31 -15.87
CA CYS A 145 -28.78 -0.07 -16.79
C CYS A 145 -30.16 -0.01 -16.13
N CYS A 146 -30.41 -0.87 -15.15
CA CYS A 146 -31.75 -1.11 -14.59
C CYS A 146 -32.00 -0.45 -13.22
N GLY A 147 -31.01 0.21 -12.63
CA GLY A 147 -31.14 0.84 -11.31
C GLY A 147 -31.19 -0.13 -10.12
N ALA A 148 -31.16 -1.44 -10.33
CA ALA A 148 -31.15 -2.41 -9.25
C ALA A 148 -29.89 -2.32 -8.39
N SER A 149 -30.01 -2.69 -7.10
CA SER A 149 -28.89 -2.70 -6.17
C SER A 149 -27.77 -3.63 -6.60
N LEU A 150 -26.53 -3.14 -6.49
CA LEU A 150 -25.31 -3.90 -6.77
C LEU A 150 -24.74 -4.66 -5.55
N LYS A 151 -25.45 -4.64 -4.41
CA LYS A 151 -25.02 -5.32 -3.18
C LYS A 151 -24.83 -6.83 -3.38
N ASN A 152 -25.68 -7.45 -4.19
CA ASN A 152 -25.63 -8.89 -4.47
C ASN A 152 -24.61 -9.27 -5.55
N GLY A 153 -23.85 -8.30 -6.06
CA GLY A 153 -22.81 -8.53 -7.07
C GLY A 153 -22.92 -7.59 -8.25
N TYR A 154 -21.77 -7.39 -8.88
CA TYR A 154 -21.65 -6.51 -10.05
C TYR A 154 -20.59 -7.03 -11.02
N HIS A 155 -20.71 -6.62 -12.28
CA HIS A 155 -19.68 -6.74 -13.29
C HIS A 155 -19.18 -5.33 -13.68
N LEU A 156 -17.86 -5.17 -13.81
CA LEU A 156 -17.27 -4.00 -14.45
C LEU A 156 -17.32 -4.21 -15.96
N ASP A 157 -18.05 -3.36 -16.63
CA ASP A 157 -18.31 -3.42 -18.08
C ASP A 157 -17.78 -2.16 -18.77
N HIS A 158 -17.38 -2.30 -20.05
CA HIS A 158 -17.03 -1.16 -20.88
C HIS A 158 -18.26 -0.62 -21.59
N ILE A 159 -18.55 0.69 -21.46
CA ILE A 159 -19.68 1.36 -22.11
C ILE A 159 -19.59 1.12 -23.61
N MET A 160 -18.52 1.59 -24.28
CA MET A 160 -18.14 1.15 -25.60
C MET A 160 -17.30 -0.12 -25.47
N PRO A 161 -17.78 -1.28 -25.98
CA PRO A 161 -17.08 -2.54 -25.85
C PRO A 161 -15.66 -2.52 -26.41
N LEU A 162 -14.72 -3.18 -25.73
CA LEU A 162 -13.36 -3.34 -26.22
C LEU A 162 -13.32 -4.00 -27.61
N ALA A 163 -14.24 -4.91 -27.91
CA ALA A 163 -14.34 -5.57 -29.21
C ALA A 163 -14.74 -4.60 -30.36
N LEU A 164 -15.35 -3.47 -30.03
CA LEU A 164 -15.74 -2.42 -30.97
C LEU A 164 -14.76 -1.21 -30.91
N GLY A 165 -13.55 -1.41 -30.45
CA GLY A 165 -12.52 -0.36 -30.37
C GLY A 165 -12.62 0.56 -29.15
N GLY A 166 -13.49 0.24 -28.18
CA GLY A 166 -13.62 1.01 -26.94
C GLY A 166 -12.29 1.05 -26.16
N GLN A 167 -11.97 2.20 -25.60
CA GLN A 167 -10.75 2.39 -24.81
C GLN A 167 -10.88 1.81 -23.40
N ASN A 168 -9.78 1.33 -22.83
CA ASN A 168 -9.72 0.90 -21.44
C ASN A 168 -9.38 2.09 -20.53
N SER A 169 -10.36 2.98 -20.34
CA SER A 169 -10.26 4.23 -19.57
C SER A 169 -11.38 4.33 -18.55
N ASP A 170 -11.17 5.13 -17.51
CA ASP A 170 -12.13 5.31 -16.41
C ASP A 170 -13.47 5.90 -16.91
N ASN A 171 -13.43 6.70 -17.98
CA ASN A 171 -14.63 7.30 -18.58
C ASN A 171 -15.43 6.31 -19.43
N ASN A 172 -14.86 5.17 -19.79
CA ASN A 172 -15.51 4.15 -20.61
C ASN A 172 -15.92 2.92 -19.82
N VAL A 173 -16.08 3.01 -18.49
CA VAL A 173 -16.49 1.87 -17.67
C VAL A 173 -17.69 2.20 -16.79
N GLN A 174 -18.47 1.17 -16.50
CA GLN A 174 -19.69 1.21 -15.68
C GLN A 174 -19.83 -0.07 -14.86
N LEU A 175 -20.67 -0.04 -13.82
CA LEU A 175 -21.07 -1.22 -13.07
C LEU A 175 -22.47 -1.66 -13.46
N LEU A 176 -22.60 -2.91 -13.82
CA LEU A 176 -23.86 -3.54 -14.17
C LEU A 176 -24.13 -4.74 -13.25
N THR A 177 -25.41 -5.09 -13.08
CA THR A 177 -25.75 -6.42 -12.56
C THR A 177 -25.26 -7.50 -13.52
N PRO A 178 -24.99 -8.73 -13.05
CA PRO A 178 -24.60 -9.83 -13.94
C PRO A 178 -25.57 -10.03 -15.12
N ILE A 179 -26.88 -9.93 -14.86
CA ILE A 179 -27.94 -10.07 -15.87
C ILE A 179 -27.86 -8.98 -16.93
N CYS A 180 -27.74 -7.71 -16.51
CA CYS A 180 -27.63 -6.59 -17.47
C CYS A 180 -26.34 -6.68 -18.29
N ASN A 181 -25.24 -7.05 -17.66
CA ASN A 181 -23.97 -7.24 -18.35
C ASN A 181 -24.04 -8.37 -19.41
N TRP A 182 -24.70 -9.46 -19.07
CA TRP A 182 -24.91 -10.56 -20.02
C TRP A 182 -25.79 -10.17 -21.21
N LYS A 183 -26.93 -9.47 -20.95
CA LYS A 183 -27.83 -8.97 -22.00
C LYS A 183 -27.16 -7.94 -22.90
N LYS A 184 -26.33 -7.05 -22.33
CA LYS A 184 -25.58 -6.06 -23.10
C LYS A 184 -24.54 -6.71 -24.01
N GLY A 185 -23.75 -7.65 -23.50
CA GLY A 185 -22.71 -8.29 -24.28
C GLY A 185 -21.74 -7.28 -24.91
N ALA A 186 -21.51 -7.40 -26.22
CA ALA A 186 -20.66 -6.49 -27.01
C ALA A 186 -21.48 -5.54 -27.90
N LYS A 187 -22.73 -5.23 -27.55
CA LYS A 187 -23.58 -4.31 -28.31
C LYS A 187 -23.04 -2.88 -28.24
N HIS A 188 -23.21 -2.13 -29.32
CA HIS A 188 -22.94 -0.70 -29.33
C HIS A 188 -23.78 0.02 -28.27
N PRO A 189 -23.28 1.09 -27.62
CA PRO A 189 -24.03 1.82 -26.59
C PRO A 189 -25.41 2.30 -27.05
N ASP A 190 -25.50 2.82 -28.28
CA ASP A 190 -26.75 3.33 -28.82
C ASP A 190 -27.80 2.23 -29.05
N ASP A 191 -27.38 1.07 -29.56
CA ASP A 191 -28.25 -0.09 -29.73
C ASP A 191 -28.73 -0.60 -28.37
N TRP A 192 -27.81 -0.68 -27.41
CA TRP A 192 -28.15 -1.06 -26.05
C TRP A 192 -29.10 -0.08 -25.36
N ALA A 193 -28.89 1.23 -25.56
CA ALA A 193 -29.77 2.27 -25.01
C ALA A 193 -31.18 2.20 -25.65
N ARG A 194 -31.26 1.98 -26.98
CA ARG A 194 -32.52 1.83 -27.72
C ARG A 194 -33.33 0.63 -27.22
N GLU A 195 -32.68 -0.52 -27.06
CA GLU A 195 -33.32 -1.75 -26.53
C GLU A 195 -33.86 -1.57 -25.09
N ASN A 196 -33.32 -0.67 -24.31
CA ASN A 196 -33.72 -0.41 -22.93
C ASN A 196 -34.56 0.86 -22.75
N GLY A 197 -35.07 1.44 -23.86
CA GLY A 197 -35.96 2.62 -23.84
C GLY A 197 -35.28 3.87 -23.29
N LYS A 198 -33.94 4.01 -23.46
CA LYS A 198 -33.15 5.14 -22.96
C LYS A 198 -32.74 6.14 -24.05
N LEU A 199 -33.07 5.86 -25.30
CA LEU A 199 -32.99 6.80 -26.42
C LEU A 199 -34.42 7.16 -26.83
N LEU A 200 -34.74 8.44 -26.74
CA LEU A 200 -35.90 9.05 -27.34
C LEU A 200 -35.54 9.46 -28.78
#